data_b0a15327e925801c7495e7082d575bb4
#
_entry.id   b0a15327e925801c7495e7082d575bb4
#
_cell.length_a   1.000
_cell.length_b   1.000
_cell.length_c   1.000
_cell.angle_alpha   90.00
_cell.angle_beta   90.00
_cell.angle_gamma   90.00
#
_symmetry.space_group_name_H-M   'P 1'
#
loop_
_entity.id
_entity.type
_entity.pdbx_description
1 polymer ?
#
loop_
_entity_poly.entity_id
_entity_poly.type
_entity_poly.pdbx_seq_one_letter_code
_entity_poly.pdbx_strand_id
1 'polypeptide(L)'
;MRLGKHNGYDLTTDTGYRRASETLSMETPRRVVFSPPCTARSIIQNGNQRTTEQCERLEAKRRKNDKVTRACVLLAHQALHQGAEVDFEQPLKCGTWTLPYLRRLREQLFTVRVDGCAYQMRNPDTKELIKKEWIDCNIRSISGSYAGTQLFE
;
A
#
# COMPACT_ATOMS: atom_id res chain seq x y z
N MET A 1 -1.35 -10.70 -11.24
CA MET A 1 -0.04 -11.23 -10.71
C MET A 1 0.28 -10.54 -9.39
N ARG A 2 0.81 -11.26 -8.41
CA ARG A 2 1.21 -10.70 -7.11
C ARG A 2 2.72 -10.67 -6.97
N LEU A 3 3.30 -9.49 -6.77
CA LEU A 3 4.73 -9.31 -6.57
C LEU A 3 5.03 -9.15 -5.07
N GLY A 4 5.91 -9.96 -4.53
CA GLY A 4 6.28 -9.93 -3.12
C GLY A 4 7.64 -10.55 -2.84
N LYS A 5 8.15 -10.36 -1.63
CA LYS A 5 9.47 -10.85 -1.23
C LYS A 5 9.64 -12.35 -1.43
N HIS A 6 8.60 -13.14 -1.15
CA HIS A 6 8.62 -14.60 -1.22
C HIS A 6 8.76 -15.16 -2.65
N ASN A 7 8.46 -14.35 -3.67
CA ASN A 7 8.60 -14.73 -5.08
C ASN A 7 9.69 -13.92 -5.81
N GLY A 8 10.66 -13.41 -5.07
CA GLY A 8 11.85 -12.76 -5.63
C GLY A 8 11.76 -11.27 -5.90
N TYR A 9 10.69 -10.60 -5.43
CA TYR A 9 10.50 -9.16 -5.57
C TYR A 9 10.68 -8.44 -4.21
N ASP A 10 11.89 -8.57 -3.62
CA ASP A 10 12.20 -7.85 -2.37
C ASP A 10 12.46 -6.36 -2.66
N LEU A 11 11.44 -5.53 -2.50
CA LEU A 11 11.52 -4.08 -2.72
C LEU A 11 12.40 -3.33 -1.71
N THR A 12 13.02 -4.02 -0.76
CA THR A 12 14.08 -3.44 0.08
C THR A 12 15.44 -3.42 -0.62
N THR A 13 15.57 -4.10 -1.76
CA THR A 13 16.80 -4.25 -2.55
C THR A 13 16.63 -3.66 -3.94
N ASP A 14 17.72 -3.15 -4.51
CA ASP A 14 17.73 -2.61 -5.88
C ASP A 14 17.43 -3.70 -6.93
N THR A 15 17.89 -4.92 -6.69
CA THR A 15 17.60 -6.07 -7.57
C THR A 15 16.12 -6.40 -7.59
N GLY A 16 15.47 -6.47 -6.41
CA GLY A 16 14.04 -6.74 -6.32
C GLY A 16 13.20 -5.63 -6.93
N TYR A 17 13.58 -4.37 -6.73
CA TYR A 17 12.95 -3.21 -7.37
C TYR A 17 13.07 -3.27 -8.89
N ARG A 18 14.28 -3.47 -9.41
CA ARG A 18 14.54 -3.55 -10.87
C ARG A 18 13.70 -4.64 -11.51
N ARG A 19 13.71 -5.84 -10.92
CA ARG A 19 12.90 -6.96 -11.40
C ARG A 19 11.40 -6.63 -11.42
N ALA A 20 10.89 -5.95 -10.38
CA ALA A 20 9.49 -5.52 -10.34
C ALA A 20 9.18 -4.49 -11.44
N SER A 21 10.08 -3.53 -11.67
CA SER A 21 9.96 -2.52 -12.72
C SER A 21 9.98 -3.14 -14.11
N GLU A 22 10.90 -4.07 -14.38
CA GLU A 22 10.97 -4.81 -15.64
C GLU A 22 9.69 -5.63 -15.88
N THR A 23 9.23 -6.36 -14.86
CA THR A 23 7.99 -7.13 -14.95
C THR A 23 6.79 -6.22 -15.24
N LEU A 24 6.69 -5.08 -14.57
CA LEU A 24 5.63 -4.11 -14.81
C LEU A 24 5.65 -3.59 -16.25
N SER A 25 6.85 -3.35 -16.81
CA SER A 25 7.02 -2.90 -18.19
C SER A 25 6.65 -3.97 -19.20
N MET A 26 6.96 -5.22 -18.92
CA MET A 26 6.68 -6.35 -19.83
C MET A 26 5.21 -6.74 -19.86
N GLU A 27 4.59 -6.81 -18.69
CA GLU A 27 3.21 -7.28 -18.52
C GLU A 27 2.16 -6.19 -18.86
N THR A 28 2.56 -4.92 -18.81
CA THR A 28 1.67 -3.76 -19.05
C THR A 28 0.26 -3.94 -18.49
N PRO A 29 0.13 -4.19 -17.17
CA PRO A 29 -1.15 -4.52 -16.56
C PRO A 29 -2.12 -3.35 -16.66
N ARG A 30 -3.40 -3.63 -16.89
CA ARG A 30 -4.45 -2.59 -16.90
C ARG A 30 -4.61 -1.91 -15.53
N ARG A 31 -4.41 -2.65 -14.44
CA ARG A 31 -4.56 -2.16 -13.07
C ARG A 31 -3.47 -2.72 -12.15
N VAL A 32 -2.92 -1.87 -11.30
CA VAL A 32 -1.91 -2.24 -10.31
C VAL A 32 -2.33 -1.78 -8.92
N VAL A 33 -2.28 -2.69 -7.96
CA VAL A 33 -2.64 -2.41 -6.57
C VAL A 33 -1.39 -2.46 -5.71
N PHE A 34 -1.14 -1.41 -4.94
CA PHE A 34 -0.04 -1.29 -3.99
C PHE A 34 -0.55 -1.25 -2.55
N SER A 35 -0.12 -2.20 -1.74
CA SER A 35 -0.45 -2.28 -0.30
C SER A 35 0.84 -2.48 0.53
N PRO A 36 1.71 -1.45 0.61
CA PRO A 36 2.97 -1.59 1.33
C PRO A 36 2.75 -1.73 2.85
N PRO A 37 3.74 -2.31 3.59
CA PRO A 37 3.63 -2.51 5.03
C PRO A 37 3.37 -1.21 5.79
N CYS A 38 2.33 -1.18 6.63
CA CYS A 38 1.92 -0.01 7.40
C CYS A 38 2.25 -0.12 8.91
N THR A 39 2.56 -1.31 9.41
CA THR A 39 2.63 -1.62 10.85
C THR A 39 3.58 -0.70 11.64
N ALA A 40 4.77 -0.39 11.10
CA ALA A 40 5.75 0.43 11.81
C ALA A 40 5.34 1.92 11.92
N ARG A 41 4.42 2.39 11.06
CA ARG A 41 3.87 3.75 11.07
C ARG A 41 2.40 3.81 11.50
N SER A 42 1.88 2.71 12.03
CA SER A 42 0.54 2.68 12.61
C SER A 42 0.46 3.62 13.82
N ILE A 43 -0.69 4.27 14.00
CA ILE A 43 -0.94 5.17 15.14
C ILE A 43 -0.76 4.45 16.50
N ILE A 44 -1.06 3.16 16.58
CA ILE A 44 -0.86 2.33 17.78
C ILE A 44 0.60 2.34 18.21
N GLN A 45 1.54 2.45 17.27
CA GLN A 45 2.96 2.50 17.58
C GLN A 45 3.40 3.80 18.28
N ASN A 46 2.60 4.87 18.21
CA ASN A 46 2.94 6.16 18.83
C ASN A 46 2.45 6.27 20.27
N GLY A 47 1.46 5.47 20.69
CA GLY A 47 0.85 5.52 22.01
C GLY A 47 1.58 4.73 23.10
N ASN A 48 2.52 3.88 22.75
CA ASN A 48 3.20 3.02 23.74
C ASN A 48 4.46 3.71 24.28
N GLN A 49 4.60 3.76 25.60
CA GLN A 49 5.88 4.09 26.25
C GLN A 49 6.90 3.02 25.89
N ARG A 50 8.10 3.45 25.48
CA ARG A 50 9.16 2.55 25.03
C ARG A 50 10.48 2.87 25.68
N THR A 51 11.28 1.82 25.88
CA THR A 51 12.69 1.95 26.20
C THR A 51 13.44 2.49 24.97
N THR A 52 14.63 3.05 25.19
CA THR A 52 15.52 3.53 24.11
C THR A 52 15.75 2.46 23.05
N GLU A 53 16.03 1.23 23.46
CA GLU A 53 16.24 0.09 22.56
C GLU A 53 15.00 -0.22 21.71
N GLN A 54 13.81 -0.15 22.31
CA GLN A 54 12.55 -0.35 21.56
C GLN A 54 12.30 0.76 20.55
N CYS A 55 12.68 2.00 20.88
CA CYS A 55 12.62 3.11 19.94
C CYS A 55 13.56 2.90 18.74
N GLU A 56 14.80 2.49 18.98
CA GLU A 56 15.77 2.21 17.91
C GLU A 56 15.31 1.07 16.99
N ARG A 57 14.77 -0.01 17.57
CA ARG A 57 14.19 -1.12 16.80
C ARG A 57 12.99 -0.66 15.94
N LEU A 58 12.15 0.21 16.49
CA LEU A 58 11.01 0.77 15.74
C LEU A 58 11.49 1.66 14.58
N GLU A 59 12.49 2.52 14.82
CA GLU A 59 13.05 3.37 13.76
C GLU A 59 13.74 2.54 12.65
N ALA A 60 14.42 1.46 13.01
CA ALA A 60 14.97 0.52 12.03
C ALA A 60 13.86 -0.11 11.16
N LYS A 61 12.74 -0.51 11.78
CA LYS A 61 11.57 -1.01 11.04
C LYS A 61 10.94 0.06 10.15
N ARG A 62 10.83 1.31 10.63
CA ARG A 62 10.34 2.45 9.85
C ARG A 62 11.19 2.68 8.62
N ARG A 63 12.51 2.76 8.77
CA ARG A 63 13.44 2.93 7.64
C ARG A 63 13.28 1.82 6.59
N LYS A 64 13.11 0.57 7.02
CA LYS A 64 12.87 -0.55 6.10
C LYS A 64 11.54 -0.43 5.38
N ASN A 65 10.46 -0.11 6.09
CA ASN A 65 9.14 0.07 5.50
C ASN A 65 9.11 1.26 4.52
N ASP A 66 9.81 2.35 4.86
CA ASP A 66 9.90 3.53 4.00
C ASP A 66 10.60 3.22 2.67
N LYS A 67 11.63 2.37 2.68
CA LYS A 67 12.24 1.89 1.42
C LYS A 67 11.23 1.16 0.54
N VAL A 68 10.46 0.22 1.11
CA VAL A 68 9.41 -0.50 0.38
C VAL A 68 8.34 0.46 -0.13
N THR A 69 7.86 1.35 0.72
CA THR A 69 6.83 2.33 0.34
C THR A 69 7.31 3.24 -0.78
N ARG A 70 8.56 3.71 -0.70
CA ARG A 70 9.16 4.54 -1.76
C ARG A 70 9.27 3.77 -3.08
N ALA A 71 9.69 2.51 -3.03
CA ALA A 71 9.74 1.64 -4.21
C ALA A 71 8.34 1.46 -4.82
N CYS A 72 7.31 1.21 -4.00
CA CYS A 72 5.92 1.14 -4.45
C CYS A 72 5.46 2.45 -5.11
N VAL A 73 5.81 3.61 -4.56
CA VAL A 73 5.46 4.91 -5.18
C VAL A 73 6.14 5.10 -6.53
N LEU A 74 7.41 4.73 -6.68
CA LEU A 74 8.11 4.80 -7.97
C LEU A 74 7.47 3.87 -9.01
N LEU A 75 7.13 2.64 -8.62
CA LEU A 75 6.42 1.71 -9.49
C LEU A 75 5.00 2.18 -9.81
N ALA A 76 4.32 2.86 -8.88
CA ALA A 76 3.02 3.47 -9.12
C ALA A 76 3.11 4.57 -10.19
N HIS A 77 4.10 5.46 -10.11
CA HIS A 77 4.33 6.46 -11.16
C HIS A 77 4.65 5.82 -12.50
N GLN A 78 5.46 4.76 -12.53
CA GLN A 78 5.74 4.00 -13.75
C GLN A 78 4.46 3.41 -14.35
N ALA A 79 3.62 2.76 -13.53
CA ALA A 79 2.34 2.20 -13.97
C ALA A 79 1.41 3.27 -14.54
N LEU A 80 1.31 4.45 -13.88
CA LEU A 80 0.55 5.60 -14.36
C LEU A 80 1.04 6.09 -15.73
N HIS A 81 2.35 6.20 -15.89
CA HIS A 81 2.97 6.56 -17.17
C HIS A 81 2.67 5.57 -18.29
N GLN A 82 2.49 4.30 -17.96
CA GLN A 82 2.11 3.24 -18.90
C GLN A 82 0.59 3.19 -19.16
N GLY A 83 -0.19 4.08 -18.53
CA GLY A 83 -1.64 4.15 -18.70
C GLY A 83 -2.43 3.16 -17.84
N ALA A 84 -1.77 2.51 -16.86
CA ALA A 84 -2.45 1.63 -15.92
C ALA A 84 -3.28 2.42 -14.90
N GLU A 85 -4.35 1.81 -14.43
CA GLU A 85 -5.05 2.25 -13.22
C GLU A 85 -4.21 1.88 -11.99
N VAL A 86 -4.08 2.79 -11.04
CA VAL A 86 -3.28 2.55 -9.83
C VAL A 86 -4.13 2.72 -8.59
N ASP A 87 -4.15 1.70 -7.75
CA ASP A 87 -4.68 1.77 -6.40
C ASP A 87 -3.52 1.76 -5.40
N PHE A 88 -3.58 2.64 -4.41
CA PHE A 88 -2.59 2.69 -3.34
C PHE A 88 -3.29 2.67 -1.99
N GLU A 89 -3.26 1.53 -1.31
CA GLU A 89 -3.99 1.26 -0.07
C GLU A 89 -3.10 1.45 1.15
N GLN A 90 -3.60 2.20 2.14
CA GLN A 90 -3.01 2.28 3.48
C GLN A 90 -4.11 2.56 4.51
N PRO A 91 -3.95 2.13 5.78
CA PRO A 91 -4.89 2.48 6.85
C PRO A 91 -5.09 3.99 6.97
N LEU A 92 -6.33 4.43 7.19
CA LEU A 92 -6.72 5.84 7.22
C LEU A 92 -5.82 6.71 8.10
N LYS A 93 -5.49 6.23 9.29
CA LYS A 93 -4.65 6.96 10.27
C LYS A 93 -3.18 6.52 10.26
N CYS A 94 -2.69 5.97 9.14
CA CYS A 94 -1.29 5.56 9.05
C CYS A 94 -0.38 6.76 8.81
N GLY A 95 0.69 6.88 9.60
CA GLY A 95 1.71 7.91 9.43
C GLY A 95 2.46 7.83 8.08
N THR A 96 2.28 6.77 7.31
CA THR A 96 2.80 6.65 5.94
C THR A 96 2.25 7.75 5.04
N TRP A 97 1.01 8.20 5.24
CA TRP A 97 0.38 9.27 4.45
C TRP A 97 1.06 10.64 4.57
N THR A 98 1.87 10.86 5.62
CA THR A 98 2.61 12.11 5.82
C THR A 98 3.94 12.17 5.06
N LEU A 99 4.37 11.06 4.46
CA LEU A 99 5.62 11.00 3.71
C LEU A 99 5.54 11.86 2.44
N PRO A 100 6.51 12.75 2.18
CA PRO A 100 6.42 13.73 1.09
C PRO A 100 6.21 13.11 -0.30
N TYR A 101 6.87 11.98 -0.58
CA TYR A 101 6.76 11.29 -1.86
C TYR A 101 5.38 10.65 -2.04
N LEU A 102 4.74 10.17 -0.96
CA LEU A 102 3.38 9.62 -1.03
C LEU A 102 2.33 10.72 -1.15
N ARG A 103 2.56 11.88 -0.51
CA ARG A 103 1.70 13.05 -0.69
C ARG A 103 1.62 13.47 -2.15
N ARG A 104 2.77 13.53 -2.86
CA ARG A 104 2.83 13.85 -4.29
C ARG A 104 2.09 12.83 -5.16
N LEU A 105 2.17 11.55 -4.83
CA LEU A 105 1.37 10.52 -5.52
C LEU A 105 -0.12 10.75 -5.30
N ARG A 106 -0.55 11.04 -4.07
CA ARG A 106 -1.97 11.30 -3.74
C ARG A 106 -2.56 12.49 -4.50
N GLU A 107 -1.76 13.51 -4.82
CA GLU A 107 -2.21 14.66 -5.62
C GLU A 107 -2.61 14.27 -7.05
N GLN A 108 -2.17 13.11 -7.52
CA GLN A 108 -2.49 12.56 -8.84
C GLN A 108 -3.61 11.52 -8.81
N LEU A 109 -4.07 11.13 -7.63
CA LEU A 109 -5.04 10.07 -7.42
C LEU A 109 -6.29 10.59 -6.69
N PHE A 110 -7.44 10.00 -6.98
CA PHE A 110 -8.64 10.24 -6.18
C PHE A 110 -8.55 9.48 -4.87
N THR A 111 -8.90 10.13 -3.77
CA THR A 111 -8.88 9.51 -2.44
C THR A 111 -10.27 9.01 -2.08
N VAL A 112 -10.40 7.74 -1.81
CA VAL A 112 -11.64 7.08 -1.35
C VAL A 112 -11.40 6.46 0.00
N ARG A 113 -12.29 6.68 0.96
CA ARG A 113 -12.30 5.96 2.23
C ARG A 113 -13.08 4.67 2.06
N VAL A 114 -12.48 3.59 2.53
CA VAL A 114 -13.08 2.25 2.51
C VAL A 114 -13.19 1.72 3.94
N ASP A 115 -14.39 1.33 4.35
CA ASP A 115 -14.65 0.72 5.64
C ASP A 115 -14.88 -0.78 5.46
N GLY A 116 -13.98 -1.62 5.98
CA GLY A 116 -14.01 -3.07 5.78
C GLY A 116 -15.32 -3.72 6.22
N CYS A 117 -15.92 -3.22 7.30
CA CYS A 117 -17.22 -3.73 7.77
C CYS A 117 -18.37 -3.41 6.79
N ALA A 118 -18.32 -2.31 6.06
CA ALA A 118 -19.32 -1.97 5.04
C ALA A 118 -19.29 -2.94 3.85
N TYR A 119 -18.13 -3.55 3.61
CA TYR A 119 -17.95 -4.60 2.59
C TYR A 119 -18.06 -6.03 3.16
N GLN A 120 -18.57 -6.17 4.39
CA GLN A 120 -18.72 -7.46 5.08
C GLN A 120 -17.42 -8.29 5.18
N MET A 121 -16.28 -7.61 5.12
CA MET A 121 -14.98 -8.27 5.28
C MET A 121 -14.88 -8.89 6.68
N ARG A 122 -14.50 -10.15 6.71
CA ARG A 122 -14.39 -10.93 7.94
C ARG A 122 -12.98 -11.43 8.14
N ASN A 123 -12.57 -11.50 9.39
CA ASN A 123 -11.34 -12.18 9.76
C ASN A 123 -11.47 -13.67 9.38
N PRO A 124 -10.54 -14.24 8.61
CA PRO A 124 -10.62 -15.64 8.18
C PRO A 124 -10.67 -16.64 9.35
N ASP A 125 -10.05 -16.29 10.48
CA ASP A 125 -9.96 -17.16 11.66
C ASP A 125 -11.16 -16.98 12.59
N THR A 126 -11.47 -15.74 13.02
CA THR A 126 -12.54 -15.45 14.00
C THR A 126 -13.91 -15.26 13.36
N LYS A 127 -14.00 -15.09 12.03
CA LYS A 127 -15.23 -14.77 11.29
C LYS A 127 -15.89 -13.43 11.68
N GLU A 128 -15.28 -12.67 12.58
CA GLU A 128 -15.76 -11.35 12.97
C GLU A 128 -15.58 -10.32 11.86
N LEU A 129 -16.46 -9.32 11.81
CA LEU A 129 -16.34 -8.21 10.87
C LEU A 129 -15.07 -7.39 11.15
N ILE A 130 -14.29 -7.15 10.11
CA ILE A 130 -13.09 -6.32 10.19
C ILE A 130 -13.49 -4.85 10.23
N LYS A 131 -13.38 -4.23 11.40
CA LYS A 131 -13.59 -2.78 11.60
C LYS A 131 -12.32 -2.00 11.25
N LYS A 132 -11.78 -2.19 10.06
CA LYS A 132 -10.59 -1.49 9.60
C LYS A 132 -10.98 -0.48 8.55
N GLU A 133 -10.59 0.76 8.77
CA GLU A 133 -10.71 1.85 7.81
C GLU A 133 -9.39 2.02 7.08
N TRP A 134 -9.43 2.16 5.76
CA TRP A 134 -8.27 2.51 4.95
C TRP A 134 -8.65 3.52 3.87
N ILE A 135 -7.64 4.14 3.31
CA ILE A 135 -7.78 5.01 2.15
C ILE A 135 -7.26 4.24 0.95
N ASP A 136 -8.05 4.22 -0.09
CA ASP A 136 -7.65 3.84 -1.42
C ASP A 136 -7.55 5.09 -2.29
N CYS A 137 -6.52 5.18 -3.11
CA CYS A 137 -6.31 6.27 -4.04
C CYS A 137 -6.26 5.70 -5.45
N ASN A 138 -7.26 6.03 -6.28
CA ASN A 138 -7.41 5.52 -7.65
C ASN A 138 -7.62 6.66 -8.66
N ILE A 139 -7.15 6.48 -9.89
CA ILE A 139 -7.30 7.48 -10.97
C ILE A 139 -8.68 7.49 -11.63
N ARG A 140 -9.45 6.42 -11.58
CA ARG A 140 -10.72 6.33 -12.32
C ARG A 140 -11.89 5.87 -11.48
N SER A 141 -12.72 6.83 -11.12
CA SER A 141 -14.09 6.56 -10.72
C SER A 141 -15.04 7.73 -11.08
N ILE A 142 -15.03 8.21 -12.31
CA ILE A 142 -16.03 9.19 -12.76
C ILE A 142 -17.05 8.58 -13.73
N SER A 143 -16.90 7.36 -14.19
CA SER A 143 -17.90 6.72 -15.05
C SER A 143 -18.06 5.24 -14.73
N GLY A 144 -19.04 4.93 -13.90
CA GLY A 144 -19.63 3.59 -13.84
C GLY A 144 -19.25 2.76 -12.61
N SER A 145 -20.25 2.59 -11.75
CA SER A 145 -20.51 1.45 -10.86
C SER A 145 -19.31 0.65 -10.36
N TYR A 146 -19.05 0.76 -9.07
CA TYR A 146 -18.32 -0.24 -8.29
C TYR A 146 -19.07 -1.59 -8.31
N ALA A 147 -19.04 -2.27 -9.44
CA ALA A 147 -19.46 -3.66 -9.54
C ALA A 147 -18.19 -4.53 -9.52
N GLY A 148 -17.93 -5.16 -8.39
CA GLY A 148 -17.03 -6.31 -8.31
C GLY A 148 -15.55 -6.02 -8.14
N THR A 149 -15.15 -5.40 -7.04
CA THR A 149 -13.79 -5.55 -6.55
C THR A 149 -13.74 -6.84 -5.73
N GLN A 150 -13.27 -7.93 -6.32
CA GLN A 150 -12.82 -9.10 -5.54
C GLN A 150 -11.61 -8.63 -4.73
N LEU A 151 -11.84 -8.37 -3.46
CA LEU A 151 -10.80 -8.15 -2.47
C LEU A 151 -10.26 -9.53 -2.05
N PHE A 152 -9.05 -9.72 -2.31
CA PHE A 152 -8.10 -10.81 -2.14
C PHE A 152 -8.28 -11.68 -0.89
N GLU A 153 -8.33 -12.98 -1.10
CA GLU A 153 -7.85 -14.00 -0.16
C GLU A 153 -6.31 -14.01 -0.08
#